data_2adc629b04ca8c5d70c4eab3b7f43fb3
#
_entry.id   2adc629b04ca8c5d70c4eab3b7f43fb3
#
_cell.length_a   1.000
_cell.length_b   1.000
_cell.length_c   1.000
_cell.angle_alpha   90.00
_cell.angle_beta   90.00
_cell.angle_gamma   90.00
#
_symmetry.space_group_name_H-M   'P 1'
#
loop_
_entity.id
_entity.type
_entity.pdbx_description
1 polymer ?
#
loop_
_entity_poly.entity_id
_entity_poly.type
_entity_poly.pdbx_seq_one_letter_code
_entity_poly.pdbx_strand_id
1 'polypeptide(L)'
;GQPSDRGMLGGYEVRHVREENGIIYHELADSEKTGQVQISLAAGQTVEMKIDWERRFDHMQNHLGEHILSGLFKSEYDADNKGFHMGEDIATFDIDRKEITAQMLRNIEHKANRAVYDAIPVEVSFVESAEDARRYPLRKPLSVDEDILIVTVKGVDCVACCCPHPSDTSQIGIIKLLRTEK
;
A
#
# COMPACT_ATOMS: atom_id res chain seq x y z
N GLY A 1 -2.38 4.56 -4.54
CA GLY A 1 -1.80 4.35 -3.20
C GLY A 1 -2.85 3.88 -2.21
N GLN A 2 -2.46 3.68 -0.97
CA GLN A 2 -3.40 3.30 0.09
C GLN A 2 -4.40 4.42 0.36
N PRO A 3 -5.67 4.11 0.69
CA PRO A 3 -6.62 5.09 1.20
C PRO A 3 -6.13 5.74 2.50
N SER A 4 -6.59 6.96 2.78
CA SER A 4 -6.23 7.68 4.01
C SER A 4 -6.71 6.94 5.26
N ASP A 5 -5.97 7.13 6.36
CA ASP A 5 -6.37 6.55 7.65
C ASP A 5 -7.65 7.18 8.20
N ARG A 6 -8.27 6.40 9.08
CA ARG A 6 -9.35 6.82 9.97
C ARG A 6 -8.94 6.58 11.42
N GLY A 7 -9.71 7.10 12.36
CA GLY A 7 -9.46 6.90 13.78
C GLY A 7 -9.95 8.05 14.64
N MET A 8 -9.23 8.32 15.74
CA MET A 8 -9.59 9.37 16.69
C MET A 8 -8.45 10.37 16.83
N LEU A 9 -8.76 11.66 16.97
CA LEU A 9 -7.82 12.75 17.23
C LEU A 9 -8.42 13.64 18.32
N GLY A 10 -7.79 13.66 19.49
CA GLY A 10 -8.25 14.50 20.61
C GLY A 10 -9.70 14.24 21.05
N GLY A 11 -10.19 13.01 20.88
CA GLY A 11 -11.59 12.63 21.19
C GLY A 11 -12.57 12.81 20.02
N TYR A 12 -12.14 13.33 18.88
CA TYR A 12 -12.95 13.50 17.67
C TYR A 12 -12.66 12.38 16.65
N GLU A 13 -13.69 11.87 15.99
CA GLU A 13 -13.54 10.91 14.90
C GLU A 13 -12.93 11.57 13.66
N VAL A 14 -11.90 10.96 13.08
CA VAL A 14 -11.29 11.36 11.81
C VAL A 14 -11.85 10.49 10.69
N ARG A 15 -12.52 11.10 9.72
CA ARG A 15 -13.10 10.41 8.55
C ARG A 15 -12.18 10.36 7.35
N HIS A 16 -11.34 11.38 7.20
CA HIS A 16 -10.42 11.48 6.07
C HIS A 16 -9.19 12.30 6.45
N VAL A 17 -8.05 11.93 5.86
CA VAL A 17 -6.80 12.70 5.98
C VAL A 17 -6.29 12.99 4.58
N ARG A 18 -5.92 14.24 4.32
CA ARG A 18 -5.31 14.65 3.04
C ARG A 18 -4.14 15.60 3.29
N GLU A 19 -3.22 15.61 2.34
CA GLU A 19 -2.14 16.58 2.29
C GLU A 19 -2.41 17.61 1.18
N GLU A 20 -2.15 18.87 1.49
CA GLU A 20 -2.22 19.94 0.51
C GLU A 20 -1.14 20.98 0.82
N ASN A 21 -0.20 21.20 -0.10
CA ASN A 21 0.93 22.13 0.05
C ASN A 21 1.79 21.88 1.31
N GLY A 22 2.06 20.63 1.65
CA GLY A 22 2.84 20.23 2.82
C GLY A 22 2.08 20.33 4.15
N ILE A 23 0.78 20.66 4.13
CA ILE A 23 -0.09 20.71 5.30
C ILE A 23 -0.98 19.49 5.32
N ILE A 24 -1.00 18.78 6.46
CA ILE A 24 -1.85 17.61 6.67
C ILE A 24 -3.15 18.04 7.31
N TYR A 25 -4.26 17.82 6.61
CA TYR A 25 -5.62 18.13 7.05
C TYR A 25 -6.32 16.87 7.55
N HIS A 26 -6.89 16.93 8.75
CA HIS A 26 -7.73 15.89 9.32
C HIS A 26 -9.18 16.33 9.27
N GLU A 27 -10.01 15.66 8.49
CA GLU A 27 -11.44 15.93 8.42
C GLU A 27 -12.15 15.21 9.57
N LEU A 28 -12.68 15.99 10.49
CA LEU A 28 -13.37 15.44 11.66
C LEU A 28 -14.84 15.18 11.33
N ALA A 29 -15.39 14.11 11.91
CA ALA A 29 -16.80 13.79 11.76
C ALA A 29 -17.68 14.86 12.42
N ASP A 30 -18.68 15.36 11.70
CA ASP A 30 -19.77 16.09 12.31
C ASP A 30 -20.56 15.14 13.22
N SER A 31 -20.74 15.52 14.47
CA SER A 31 -21.66 14.76 15.31
C SER A 31 -23.10 15.11 14.90
N GLU A 32 -23.62 14.40 13.91
CA GLU A 32 -25.01 14.56 13.44
C GLU A 32 -26.06 14.35 14.55
N LYS A 33 -25.65 13.90 15.73
CA LYS A 33 -26.55 13.60 16.86
C LYS A 33 -26.78 14.72 17.85
N THR A 34 -25.97 15.79 17.86
CA THR A 34 -26.05 16.84 18.92
C THR A 34 -25.81 18.26 18.42
N GLY A 35 -26.22 18.67 17.24
CA GLY A 35 -26.15 20.07 16.78
C GLY A 35 -24.84 20.78 17.17
N GLN A 36 -24.02 21.18 16.22
CA GLN A 36 -22.74 21.89 16.36
C GLN A 36 -21.77 21.33 17.42
N VAL A 37 -20.87 20.44 17.04
CA VAL A 37 -19.69 20.13 17.85
C VAL A 37 -18.80 21.34 17.84
N GLN A 38 -18.73 22.03 18.97
CA GLN A 38 -17.69 23.02 19.18
C GLN A 38 -16.35 22.27 19.35
N ILE A 39 -15.56 22.22 18.28
CA ILE A 39 -14.20 21.65 18.34
C ILE A 39 -13.36 22.53 19.26
N SER A 40 -12.89 21.97 20.37
CA SER A 40 -12.09 22.69 21.38
C SER A 40 -10.59 22.47 21.22
N LEU A 41 -10.11 22.08 20.04
CA LEU A 41 -8.69 21.92 19.75
C LEU A 41 -8.04 23.28 19.43
N ALA A 42 -6.87 23.52 20.02
CA ALA A 42 -6.12 24.76 19.84
C ALA A 42 -4.74 24.48 19.23
N ALA A 43 -4.21 25.46 18.48
CA ALA A 43 -2.85 25.41 17.96
C ALA A 43 -1.82 25.26 19.10
N GLY A 44 -0.84 24.36 18.92
CA GLY A 44 0.18 24.05 19.94
C GLY A 44 -0.28 23.07 21.04
N GLN A 45 -1.52 22.63 21.02
CA GLN A 45 -2.02 21.62 21.95
C GLN A 45 -1.48 20.23 21.60
N THR A 46 -1.03 19.48 22.61
CA THR A 46 -0.73 18.05 22.48
C THR A 46 -2.05 17.28 22.57
N VAL A 47 -2.30 16.43 21.58
CA VAL A 47 -3.51 15.60 21.50
C VAL A 47 -3.15 14.14 21.32
N GLU A 48 -3.97 13.24 21.85
CA GLU A 48 -3.88 11.82 21.61
C GLU A 48 -4.43 11.50 20.22
N MET A 49 -3.71 10.67 19.48
CA MET A 49 -4.14 10.13 18.18
C MET A 49 -4.22 8.61 18.27
N LYS A 50 -5.34 8.05 17.82
CA LYS A 50 -5.54 6.60 17.75
C LYS A 50 -6.01 6.23 16.35
N ILE A 51 -5.15 5.54 15.61
CA ILE A 51 -5.47 5.04 14.26
C ILE A 51 -6.40 3.83 14.39
N ASP A 52 -7.37 3.70 13.47
CA ASP A 52 -8.09 2.47 13.21
C ASP A 52 -7.10 1.45 12.64
N TRP A 53 -6.51 0.67 13.55
CA TRP A 53 -5.42 -0.23 13.22
C TRP A 53 -5.87 -1.40 12.36
N GLU A 54 -7.07 -1.92 12.57
CA GLU A 54 -7.61 -3.03 11.78
C GLU A 54 -7.72 -2.64 10.30
N ARG A 55 -8.30 -1.49 10.03
CA ARG A 55 -8.39 -0.92 8.69
C ARG A 55 -7.01 -0.57 8.09
N ARG A 56 -6.11 0.03 8.88
CA ARG A 56 -4.75 0.34 8.44
C ARG A 56 -4.02 -0.94 8.04
N PHE A 57 -4.09 -1.97 8.84
CA PHE A 57 -3.39 -3.22 8.61
C PHE A 57 -3.95 -3.98 7.39
N ASP A 58 -5.27 -4.00 7.20
CA ASP A 58 -5.89 -4.54 5.99
C ASP A 58 -5.35 -3.86 4.72
N HIS A 59 -5.25 -2.53 4.72
CA HIS A 59 -4.66 -1.81 3.58
C HIS A 59 -3.18 -2.14 3.36
N MET A 60 -2.40 -2.32 4.42
CA MET A 60 -1.01 -2.74 4.34
C MET A 60 -0.89 -4.15 3.75
N GLN A 61 -1.75 -5.09 4.15
CA GLN A 61 -1.80 -6.46 3.60
C GLN A 61 -2.12 -6.46 2.10
N ASN A 62 -3.16 -5.73 1.70
CA ASN A 62 -3.56 -5.59 0.29
C ASN A 62 -2.45 -4.97 -0.56
N HIS A 63 -1.77 -3.94 -0.04
CA HIS A 63 -0.70 -3.27 -0.74
C HIS A 63 0.54 -4.18 -0.91
N LEU A 64 0.95 -4.89 0.15
CA LEU A 64 2.05 -5.85 0.03
C LEU A 64 1.67 -7.02 -0.90
N GLY A 65 0.41 -7.44 -0.91
CA GLY A 65 -0.12 -8.41 -1.88
C GLY A 65 0.05 -7.94 -3.32
N GLU A 66 -0.23 -6.65 -3.60
CA GLU A 66 0.01 -6.03 -4.91
C GLU A 66 1.50 -6.06 -5.28
N HIS A 67 2.42 -5.71 -4.37
CA HIS A 67 3.86 -5.80 -4.63
C HIS A 67 4.28 -7.20 -5.06
N ILE A 68 3.84 -8.23 -4.33
CA ILE A 68 4.15 -9.63 -4.65
C ILE A 68 3.61 -10.00 -6.04
N LEU A 69 2.34 -9.69 -6.32
CA LEU A 69 1.72 -10.01 -7.60
C LEU A 69 2.41 -9.27 -8.75
N SER A 70 2.68 -7.98 -8.59
CA SER A 70 3.35 -7.17 -9.61
C SER A 70 4.77 -7.65 -9.90
N GLY A 71 5.54 -7.99 -8.86
CA GLY A 71 6.88 -8.55 -9.00
C GLY A 71 6.85 -9.89 -9.75
N LEU A 72 5.91 -10.78 -9.41
CA LEU A 72 5.74 -12.06 -10.07
C LEU A 72 5.25 -11.95 -11.52
N PHE A 73 4.30 -11.06 -11.81
CA PHE A 73 3.88 -10.83 -13.20
C PHE A 73 5.02 -10.28 -14.05
N LYS A 74 5.84 -9.39 -13.49
CA LYS A 74 7.03 -8.87 -14.17
C LYS A 74 8.06 -9.95 -14.42
N SER A 75 8.43 -10.74 -13.41
CA SER A 75 9.49 -11.75 -13.52
C SER A 75 9.11 -12.95 -14.38
N GLU A 76 7.83 -13.39 -14.32
CA GLU A 76 7.38 -14.60 -15.04
C GLU A 76 6.92 -14.33 -16.47
N TYR A 77 6.38 -13.14 -16.72
CA TYR A 77 5.67 -12.84 -17.97
C TYR A 77 6.07 -11.51 -18.62
N ASP A 78 7.07 -10.81 -18.06
CA ASP A 78 7.48 -9.46 -18.47
C ASP A 78 6.29 -8.50 -18.61
N ALA A 79 5.37 -8.56 -17.66
CA ALA A 79 4.14 -7.79 -17.63
C ALA A 79 4.17 -6.76 -16.50
N ASP A 80 4.02 -5.48 -16.86
CA ASP A 80 4.07 -4.36 -15.92
C ASP A 80 2.71 -4.06 -15.31
N ASN A 81 2.70 -3.74 -14.03
CA ASN A 81 1.56 -3.12 -13.38
C ASN A 81 1.45 -1.65 -13.81
N LYS A 82 0.28 -1.26 -14.31
CA LYS A 82 -0.06 0.10 -14.77
C LYS A 82 -0.98 0.84 -13.80
N GLY A 83 -1.66 0.13 -12.92
CA GLY A 83 -2.57 0.72 -11.95
C GLY A 83 -2.93 -0.24 -10.82
N PHE A 84 -3.21 0.33 -9.65
CA PHE A 84 -3.69 -0.41 -8.49
C PHE A 84 -4.79 0.36 -7.80
N HIS A 85 -5.89 -0.30 -7.50
CA HIS A 85 -7.02 0.26 -6.80
C HIS A 85 -7.48 -0.67 -5.67
N MET A 86 -7.53 -0.14 -4.46
CA MET A 86 -8.10 -0.81 -3.30
C MET A 86 -9.58 -0.46 -3.20
N GLY A 87 -10.43 -1.45 -3.46
CA GLY A 87 -11.86 -1.36 -3.16
C GLY A 87 -12.15 -1.73 -1.70
N GLU A 88 -13.41 -1.74 -1.35
CA GLU A 88 -13.86 -2.06 0.00
C GLU A 88 -13.71 -3.57 0.30
N ASP A 89 -14.05 -4.43 -0.65
CA ASP A 89 -14.02 -5.90 -0.51
C ASP A 89 -12.92 -6.56 -1.34
N ILE A 90 -12.51 -5.94 -2.44
CA ILE A 90 -11.52 -6.47 -3.38
C ILE A 90 -10.56 -5.37 -3.84
N ALA A 91 -9.33 -5.76 -4.11
CA ALA A 91 -8.38 -4.91 -4.82
C ALA A 91 -8.29 -5.33 -6.29
N THR A 92 -8.07 -4.34 -7.17
CA THR A 92 -7.82 -4.58 -8.59
C THR A 92 -6.48 -3.98 -9.00
N PHE A 93 -5.81 -4.61 -9.96
CA PHE A 93 -4.61 -4.06 -10.56
C PHE A 93 -4.58 -4.33 -12.07
N ASP A 94 -4.07 -3.36 -12.80
CA ASP A 94 -4.04 -3.36 -14.25
C ASP A 94 -2.67 -3.85 -14.73
N ILE A 95 -2.65 -4.88 -15.55
CA ILE A 95 -1.45 -5.47 -16.14
C ILE A 95 -1.42 -5.18 -17.64
N ASP A 96 -0.30 -4.69 -18.17
CA ASP A 96 -0.12 -4.36 -19.59
C ASP A 96 0.06 -5.60 -20.48
N ARG A 97 -0.83 -6.57 -20.32
CA ARG A 97 -0.81 -7.80 -21.09
C ARG A 97 -2.16 -8.05 -21.76
N LYS A 98 -2.12 -8.26 -23.08
CA LYS A 98 -3.34 -8.45 -23.89
C LYS A 98 -4.13 -9.70 -23.50
N GLU A 99 -3.45 -10.73 -23.04
CA GLU A 99 -4.08 -11.99 -22.68
C GLU A 99 -3.48 -12.53 -21.37
N ILE A 100 -4.34 -12.78 -20.41
CA ILE A 100 -4.01 -13.44 -19.15
C ILE A 100 -4.82 -14.73 -19.08
N THR A 101 -4.14 -15.86 -19.23
CA THR A 101 -4.79 -17.18 -19.23
C THR A 101 -5.07 -17.66 -17.80
N ALA A 102 -6.06 -18.56 -17.66
CA ALA A 102 -6.33 -19.21 -16.37
C ALA A 102 -5.11 -19.97 -15.81
N GLN A 103 -4.23 -20.48 -16.68
CA GLN A 103 -3.01 -21.14 -16.25
C GLN A 103 -2.00 -20.15 -15.66
N MET A 104 -1.86 -18.96 -16.26
CA MET A 104 -1.01 -17.90 -15.74
C MET A 104 -1.49 -17.44 -14.35
N LEU A 105 -2.81 -17.23 -14.18
CA LEU A 105 -3.39 -16.86 -12.88
C LEU A 105 -3.10 -17.92 -11.81
N ARG A 106 -3.31 -19.21 -12.12
CA ARG A 106 -2.99 -20.28 -11.17
C ARG A 106 -1.51 -20.33 -10.80
N ASN A 107 -0.60 -20.12 -11.77
CA ASN A 107 0.83 -20.10 -11.53
C ASN A 107 1.23 -18.92 -10.62
N ILE A 108 0.74 -17.73 -10.91
CA ILE A 108 1.00 -16.53 -10.10
C ILE A 108 0.41 -16.68 -8.68
N GLU A 109 -0.86 -17.12 -8.56
CA GLU A 109 -1.49 -17.36 -7.25
C GLU A 109 -0.70 -18.37 -6.41
N HIS A 110 -0.24 -19.45 -7.01
CA HIS A 110 0.57 -20.45 -6.32
C HIS A 110 1.90 -19.87 -5.83
N LYS A 111 2.64 -19.15 -6.70
CA LYS A 111 3.91 -18.51 -6.34
C LYS A 111 3.74 -17.40 -5.30
N ALA A 112 2.67 -16.61 -5.41
CA ALA A 112 2.37 -15.57 -4.44
C ALA A 112 2.10 -16.15 -3.04
N ASN A 113 1.28 -17.20 -2.96
CA ASN A 113 1.03 -17.88 -1.68
C ASN A 113 2.27 -18.64 -1.16
N ARG A 114 3.17 -19.07 -2.04
CA ARG A 114 4.46 -19.60 -1.61
C ARG A 114 5.32 -18.52 -0.96
N ALA A 115 5.40 -17.32 -1.54
CA ALA A 115 6.09 -16.17 -0.94
C ALA A 115 5.49 -15.77 0.41
N VAL A 116 4.16 -15.83 0.56
CA VAL A 116 3.46 -15.62 1.85
C VAL A 116 3.89 -16.69 2.86
N TYR A 117 3.87 -17.96 2.48
CA TYR A 117 4.27 -19.08 3.35
C TYR A 117 5.73 -18.99 3.81
N ASP A 118 6.62 -18.52 2.94
CA ASP A 118 8.05 -18.43 3.20
C ASP A 118 8.40 -17.27 4.17
N ALA A 119 7.43 -16.44 4.57
CA ALA A 119 7.59 -15.34 5.53
C ALA A 119 8.80 -14.43 5.20
N ILE A 120 8.89 -13.99 3.94
CA ILE A 120 10.01 -13.18 3.45
C ILE A 120 9.96 -11.81 4.13
N PRO A 121 11.05 -11.33 4.75
CA PRO A 121 11.11 -10.00 5.33
C PRO A 121 10.87 -8.91 4.28
N VAL A 122 10.14 -7.86 4.67
CA VAL A 122 9.94 -6.64 3.88
C VAL A 122 10.95 -5.61 4.36
N GLU A 123 11.94 -5.33 3.53
CA GLU A 123 12.98 -4.37 3.83
C GLU A 123 12.64 -3.01 3.25
N VAL A 124 12.76 -1.94 4.06
CA VAL A 124 12.58 -0.56 3.62
C VAL A 124 13.91 0.15 3.75
N SER A 125 14.43 0.66 2.62
CA SER A 125 15.68 1.40 2.56
C SER A 125 15.41 2.84 2.13
N PHE A 126 15.98 3.80 2.86
CA PHE A 126 16.01 5.19 2.44
C PHE A 126 17.25 5.44 1.60
N VAL A 127 17.10 6.14 0.48
CA VAL A 127 18.21 6.63 -0.35
C VAL A 127 17.97 8.10 -0.70
N GLU A 128 19.03 8.89 -0.64
CA GLU A 128 18.96 10.33 -0.80
C GLU A 128 18.74 10.75 -2.26
N SER A 129 19.17 9.93 -3.22
CA SER A 129 19.15 10.30 -4.64
C SER A 129 18.79 9.12 -5.56
N ALA A 130 18.36 9.45 -6.78
CA ALA A 130 18.16 8.48 -7.86
C ALA A 130 19.47 7.74 -8.24
N GLU A 131 20.64 8.38 -8.08
CA GLU A 131 21.95 7.73 -8.31
C GLU A 131 22.18 6.59 -7.31
N ASP A 132 21.89 6.84 -6.02
CA ASP A 132 22.00 5.83 -4.97
C ASP A 132 21.01 4.68 -5.17
N ALA A 133 19.87 4.97 -5.73
CA ALA A 133 18.85 3.96 -6.03
C ALA A 133 19.25 2.98 -7.14
N ARG A 134 20.25 3.32 -8.01
CA ARG A 134 20.72 2.44 -9.09
C ARG A 134 21.33 1.12 -8.62
N ARG A 135 21.76 1.02 -7.37
CA ARG A 135 22.24 -0.23 -6.77
C ARG A 135 21.16 -1.24 -6.47
N TYR A 136 19.89 -0.82 -6.52
CA TYR A 136 18.75 -1.69 -6.27
C TYR A 136 18.18 -2.23 -7.60
N PRO A 137 17.76 -3.50 -7.66
CA PRO A 137 17.17 -4.10 -8.85
C PRO A 137 15.70 -3.68 -9.00
N LEU A 138 15.46 -2.39 -9.20
CA LEU A 138 14.12 -1.83 -9.25
C LEU A 138 13.30 -2.44 -10.38
N ARG A 139 12.08 -2.91 -10.07
CA ARG A 139 11.14 -3.46 -11.04
C ARG A 139 10.70 -2.44 -12.09
N LYS A 140 10.60 -1.17 -11.71
CA LYS A 140 10.20 -0.08 -12.62
C LYS A 140 11.03 1.19 -12.38
N PRO A 141 11.11 2.09 -13.39
CA PRO A 141 11.82 3.36 -13.25
C PRO A 141 11.30 4.19 -12.07
N LEU A 142 12.18 5.01 -11.51
CA LEU A 142 11.82 5.99 -10.50
C LEU A 142 10.95 7.10 -11.10
N SER A 143 10.06 7.64 -10.29
CA SER A 143 9.23 8.82 -10.60
C SER A 143 9.65 10.07 -9.81
N VAL A 144 10.64 9.92 -8.91
CA VAL A 144 11.21 10.98 -8.07
C VAL A 144 12.72 10.86 -8.05
N ASP A 145 13.43 11.96 -7.79
CA ASP A 145 14.88 12.03 -7.86
C ASP A 145 15.56 12.09 -6.49
N GLU A 146 14.83 12.42 -5.44
CA GLU A 146 15.33 12.62 -4.07
C GLU A 146 14.40 11.97 -3.04
N ASP A 147 14.90 11.73 -1.83
CA ASP A 147 14.19 11.22 -0.66
C ASP A 147 13.38 9.94 -0.96
N ILE A 148 14.04 8.95 -1.54
CA ILE A 148 13.40 7.75 -2.07
C ILE A 148 13.36 6.64 -1.02
N LEU A 149 12.17 6.13 -0.71
CA LEU A 149 12.00 4.88 0.02
C LEU A 149 11.90 3.72 -0.97
N ILE A 150 12.75 2.72 -0.79
CA ILE A 150 12.76 1.50 -1.61
C ILE A 150 12.29 0.35 -0.75
N VAL A 151 11.24 -0.30 -1.21
CA VAL A 151 10.68 -1.50 -0.57
C VAL A 151 11.15 -2.73 -1.32
N THR A 152 11.74 -3.67 -0.59
CA THR A 152 12.30 -4.91 -1.14
C THR A 152 11.69 -6.12 -0.46
N VAL A 153 11.08 -7.00 -1.26
CA VAL A 153 10.73 -8.37 -0.91
C VAL A 153 11.70 -9.27 -1.67
N LYS A 154 12.72 -9.75 -0.99
CA LYS A 154 13.87 -10.42 -1.62
C LYS A 154 13.47 -11.57 -2.55
N GLY A 155 13.89 -11.48 -3.81
CA GLY A 155 13.59 -12.47 -4.85
C GLY A 155 12.17 -12.39 -5.43
N VAL A 156 11.36 -11.43 -4.98
CA VAL A 156 9.97 -11.24 -5.43
C VAL A 156 9.77 -9.86 -6.04
N ASP A 157 10.04 -8.77 -5.29
CA ASP A 157 9.85 -7.41 -5.77
C ASP A 157 10.90 -6.44 -5.17
N CYS A 158 11.20 -5.38 -5.92
CA CYS A 158 11.98 -4.24 -5.46
C CYS A 158 11.48 -2.98 -6.18
N VAL A 159 10.97 -2.01 -5.44
CA VAL A 159 10.33 -0.82 -6.04
C VAL A 159 10.37 0.37 -5.09
N ALA A 160 10.38 1.58 -5.64
CA ALA A 160 10.18 2.80 -4.86
C ALA A 160 8.72 2.89 -4.40
N CYS A 161 8.51 2.96 -3.07
CA CYS A 161 7.19 3.07 -2.46
C CYS A 161 7.27 3.73 -1.08
N CYS A 162 6.44 4.75 -0.84
CA CYS A 162 6.40 5.50 0.42
C CYS A 162 5.31 5.05 1.39
N CYS A 163 4.45 4.09 1.01
CA CYS A 163 3.37 3.62 1.87
C CYS A 163 3.88 2.62 2.92
N PRO A 164 3.17 2.45 4.06
CA PRO A 164 3.50 1.43 5.04
C PRO A 164 3.16 0.01 4.56
N HIS A 165 3.94 -0.97 5.02
CA HIS A 165 3.79 -2.39 4.72
C HIS A 165 3.88 -3.23 5.99
N PRO A 166 3.36 -4.46 6.00
CA PRO A 166 3.70 -5.46 7.02
C PRO A 166 5.21 -5.74 7.05
N SER A 167 5.73 -6.24 8.18
CA SER A 167 7.17 -6.52 8.34
C SER A 167 7.67 -7.73 7.56
N ASP A 168 6.77 -8.63 7.18
CA ASP A 168 7.05 -9.82 6.37
C ASP A 168 5.81 -10.27 5.59
N THR A 169 6.02 -11.13 4.60
CA THR A 169 4.95 -11.58 3.70
C THR A 169 3.92 -12.50 4.34
N SER A 170 4.25 -13.19 5.45
CA SER A 170 3.30 -14.08 6.13
C SER A 170 2.10 -13.34 6.71
N GLN A 171 2.27 -12.07 7.03
CA GLN A 171 1.23 -11.22 7.59
C GLN A 171 0.09 -10.89 6.60
N ILE A 172 0.26 -11.19 5.31
CA ILE A 172 -0.81 -11.08 4.31
C ILE A 172 -1.91 -12.13 4.55
N GLY A 173 -1.53 -13.32 5.02
CA GLY A 173 -2.43 -14.46 5.19
C GLY A 173 -2.57 -15.26 3.89
N ILE A 174 -3.47 -14.90 2.99
CA ILE A 174 -3.68 -15.60 1.71
C ILE A 174 -3.95 -14.62 0.57
N ILE A 175 -3.40 -14.92 -0.60
CA ILE A 175 -3.68 -14.19 -1.84
C ILE A 175 -4.56 -15.04 -2.73
N LYS A 176 -5.72 -14.49 -3.17
CA LYS A 176 -6.65 -15.14 -4.08
C LYS A 176 -6.89 -14.28 -5.32
N LEU A 177 -6.58 -14.80 -6.50
CA LEU A 177 -6.91 -14.16 -7.77
C LEU A 177 -8.33 -14.60 -8.19
N LEU A 178 -9.26 -13.66 -8.23
CA LEU A 178 -10.69 -13.96 -8.44
C LEU A 178 -11.00 -14.10 -9.94
N ARG A 179 -10.70 -13.06 -10.73
CA ARG A 179 -11.02 -12.99 -12.16
C ARG A 179 -10.17 -11.94 -12.87
N THR A 180 -10.21 -12.00 -14.20
CA THR A 180 -9.71 -10.93 -15.08
C THR A 180 -10.88 -10.23 -15.75
N GLU A 181 -10.80 -8.92 -15.91
CA GLU A 181 -11.71 -8.09 -16.72
C GLU A 181 -10.91 -7.51 -17.89
N LYS A 182 -11.61 -7.22 -19.01
CA LYS A 182 -11.00 -6.64 -20.22
C LYS A 182 -11.38 -5.18 -20.35
#